data_cdfd88034a3fd4ce5eac0e9a42a934d6
#
_entry.id   cdfd88034a3fd4ce5eac0e9a42a934d6
#
_cell.length_a   1.000
_cell.length_b   1.000
_cell.length_c   1.000
_cell.angle_alpha   90.00
_cell.angle_beta   90.00
_cell.angle_gamma   90.00
#
_symmetry.space_group_name_H-M   'P 1'
#
loop_
_entity.id
_entity.type
_entity.pdbx_description
1 polymer ?
#
loop_
_entity_poly.entity_id
_entity_poly.type
_entity_poly.pdbx_seq_one_letter_code
_entity_poly.pdbx_strand_id
1 'polypeptide(L)'
;MNQALSLNPNLFQPNWKLLQPEVQKYFVENLFSLAIIQKQTRTQITMDLLYNQLSTKEIPFITDLLQENLPSVLRTTCYNDLGLPFHVEVRNTEIGHLFEHILLEYLCQNKIRKGAKRATFAGRTKWNWVRDPMGRFHIHLTCGRRDADILSPALEQTVSLMKIILGYDSKPLFLLNTTTAQNGLKNGERRC
;
A
#
# COMPACT_ATOMS: atom_id res chain seq x y z
N MET A 1 -41.52 -51.55 -19.69
CA MET A 1 -40.38 -50.93 -20.38
C MET A 1 -39.95 -49.69 -19.62
N ASN A 2 -38.97 -49.83 -18.74
CA ASN A 2 -38.43 -48.72 -17.96
C ASN A 2 -37.14 -48.25 -18.64
N GLN A 3 -37.19 -47.06 -19.28
CA GLN A 3 -35.99 -46.38 -19.76
C GLN A 3 -35.35 -45.65 -18.57
N ALA A 4 -34.20 -46.14 -18.11
CA ALA A 4 -33.33 -45.44 -17.17
C ALA A 4 -32.67 -44.26 -17.90
N LEU A 5 -32.97 -43.05 -17.45
CA LEU A 5 -32.27 -41.82 -17.87
C LEU A 5 -30.82 -41.89 -17.35
N SER A 6 -29.89 -42.11 -18.27
CA SER A 6 -28.45 -42.02 -18.04
C SER A 6 -28.08 -40.56 -17.78
N LEU A 7 -27.82 -40.20 -16.52
CA LEU A 7 -27.24 -38.93 -16.15
C LEU A 7 -25.78 -38.89 -16.60
N ASN A 8 -25.46 -37.95 -17.47
CA ASN A 8 -24.12 -37.73 -18.00
C ASN A 8 -23.22 -37.17 -16.84
N PRO A 9 -22.20 -37.91 -16.39
CA PRO A 9 -21.37 -37.51 -15.24
C PRO A 9 -20.42 -36.32 -15.50
N ASN A 10 -20.41 -35.77 -16.73
CA ASN A 10 -19.50 -34.68 -17.11
C ASN A 10 -20.08 -33.28 -16.98
N LEU A 11 -21.29 -33.09 -16.41
CA LEU A 11 -21.96 -31.79 -16.33
C LEU A 11 -21.58 -30.95 -15.09
N PHE A 12 -20.80 -31.49 -14.18
CA PHE A 12 -20.30 -30.76 -12.99
C PHE A 12 -18.80 -30.99 -12.77
N GLN A 13 -17.98 -30.50 -13.69
CA GLN A 13 -16.59 -30.18 -13.31
C GLN A 13 -16.57 -28.72 -12.80
N PRO A 14 -16.46 -28.49 -11.48
CA PRO A 14 -16.28 -27.15 -10.99
C PRO A 14 -14.97 -26.63 -11.55
N ASN A 15 -15.05 -25.51 -12.27
CA ASN A 15 -13.92 -24.87 -12.93
C ASN A 15 -13.04 -24.20 -11.84
N TRP A 16 -12.36 -25.02 -11.01
CA TRP A 16 -11.49 -24.59 -9.91
C TRP A 16 -10.32 -23.71 -10.38
N LYS A 17 -9.98 -23.72 -11.67
CA LYS A 17 -9.01 -22.81 -12.28
C LYS A 17 -9.40 -21.33 -12.17
N LEU A 18 -10.71 -21.03 -12.06
CA LEU A 18 -11.22 -19.64 -11.90
C LEU A 18 -11.14 -19.12 -10.47
N LEU A 19 -10.71 -19.93 -9.48
CA LEU A 19 -10.68 -19.56 -8.07
C LEU A 19 -9.28 -19.27 -7.52
N GLN A 20 -8.23 -19.43 -8.32
CA GLN A 20 -6.88 -19.05 -7.87
C GLN A 20 -6.73 -17.53 -7.95
N PRO A 21 -6.38 -16.85 -6.86
CA PRO A 21 -6.10 -15.42 -6.91
C PRO A 21 -4.88 -15.17 -7.79
N GLU A 22 -5.05 -14.30 -8.78
CA GLU A 22 -3.95 -13.88 -9.64
C GLU A 22 -2.90 -13.15 -8.78
N VAL A 23 -1.66 -13.60 -8.86
CA VAL A 23 -0.54 -12.97 -8.16
C VAL A 23 0.15 -11.99 -9.11
N GLN A 24 0.02 -10.72 -8.84
CA GLN A 24 0.74 -9.67 -9.57
C GLN A 24 2.10 -9.45 -8.91
N LYS A 25 3.18 -9.42 -9.70
CA LYS A 25 4.53 -9.18 -9.21
C LYS A 25 5.06 -7.87 -9.76
N TYR A 26 5.61 -7.04 -8.88
CA TYR A 26 6.28 -5.77 -9.21
C TYR A 26 7.73 -5.84 -8.72
N PHE A 27 8.65 -5.44 -9.56
CA PHE A 27 10.04 -5.25 -9.18
C PHE A 27 10.37 -3.76 -9.25
N VAL A 28 10.93 -3.23 -8.19
CA VAL A 28 11.37 -1.84 -8.09
C VAL A 28 12.89 -1.88 -7.92
N GLU A 29 13.55 -1.82 -9.05
CA GLU A 29 15.00 -1.75 -9.25
C GLU A 29 15.85 -1.75 -7.96
N ASN A 30 16.46 -2.84 -7.59
CA ASN A 30 17.37 -2.98 -6.43
C ASN A 30 16.85 -2.47 -5.05
N LEU A 31 15.63 -1.95 -4.97
CA LEU A 31 15.03 -1.44 -3.73
C LEU A 31 14.14 -2.49 -3.04
N PHE A 32 13.15 -2.98 -3.75
CA PHE A 32 12.22 -3.99 -3.24
C PHE A 32 11.44 -4.69 -4.35
N SER A 33 10.84 -5.82 -4.02
CA SER A 33 9.84 -6.48 -4.85
C SER A 33 8.52 -6.58 -4.10
N LEU A 34 7.41 -6.60 -4.85
CA LEU A 34 6.05 -6.78 -4.33
C LEU A 34 5.39 -7.98 -5.01
N ALA A 35 4.80 -8.86 -4.22
CA ALA A 35 3.87 -9.88 -4.69
C ALA A 35 2.47 -9.56 -4.13
N ILE A 36 1.50 -9.28 -5.01
CA ILE A 36 0.19 -8.76 -4.65
C ILE A 36 -0.89 -9.79 -4.98
N ILE A 37 -1.71 -10.12 -4.01
CA ILE A 37 -2.87 -10.99 -4.14
C ILE A 37 -4.11 -10.19 -3.75
N GLN A 38 -4.92 -9.80 -4.75
CA GLN A 38 -6.17 -9.11 -4.50
C GLN A 38 -7.32 -10.11 -4.38
N LYS A 39 -7.94 -10.15 -3.20
CA LYS A 39 -9.14 -10.95 -2.89
C LYS A 39 -10.39 -10.07 -2.96
N GLN A 40 -11.56 -10.67 -2.79
CA GLN A 40 -12.84 -9.98 -2.91
C GLN A 40 -12.94 -8.72 -2.00
N THR A 41 -12.51 -8.82 -0.74
CA THR A 41 -12.66 -7.77 0.28
C THR A 41 -11.33 -7.25 0.83
N ARG A 42 -10.20 -7.81 0.43
CA ARG A 42 -8.87 -7.49 0.97
C ARG A 42 -7.77 -7.71 -0.05
N THR A 43 -6.67 -7.01 0.13
CA THR A 43 -5.43 -7.21 -0.61
C THR A 43 -4.34 -7.68 0.35
N GLN A 44 -3.54 -8.62 -0.10
CA GLN A 44 -2.34 -9.09 0.58
C GLN A 44 -1.14 -8.73 -0.28
N ILE A 45 -0.15 -8.10 0.33
CA ILE A 45 1.11 -7.74 -0.32
C ILE A 45 2.23 -8.38 0.48
N THR A 46 3.09 -9.14 -0.21
CA THR A 46 4.39 -9.53 0.33
C THR A 46 5.42 -8.60 -0.28
N MET A 47 6.11 -7.85 0.56
CA MET A 47 7.18 -6.94 0.19
C MET A 47 8.50 -7.53 0.64
N ASP A 48 9.44 -7.70 -0.29
CA ASP A 48 10.81 -8.10 0.00
C ASP A 48 11.74 -6.92 -0.28
N LEU A 49 12.37 -6.38 0.76
CA LEU A 49 13.40 -5.36 0.60
C LEU A 49 14.67 -6.00 0.04
N LEU A 50 15.23 -5.40 -0.99
CA LEU A 50 16.51 -5.75 -1.59
C LEU A 50 17.65 -4.84 -1.07
N TYR A 51 17.28 -3.86 -0.27
CA TYR A 51 18.14 -2.85 0.33
C TYR A 51 18.32 -3.13 1.83
N ASN A 52 19.52 -2.84 2.36
CA ASN A 52 19.86 -3.19 3.76
C ASN A 52 19.17 -2.32 4.82
N GLN A 53 18.52 -1.23 4.42
CA GLN A 53 17.86 -0.31 5.34
C GLN A 53 16.44 -0.80 5.67
N LEU A 54 16.26 -1.33 6.86
CA LEU A 54 15.00 -1.93 7.31
C LEU A 54 14.09 -0.94 8.02
N SER A 55 14.63 0.15 8.53
CA SER A 55 13.94 1.16 9.36
C SER A 55 14.14 2.58 8.82
N THR A 56 13.15 3.42 9.08
CA THR A 56 13.21 4.86 8.79
C THR A 56 14.18 5.62 9.67
N LYS A 57 14.64 5.04 10.77
CA LYS A 57 15.61 5.66 11.69
C LYS A 57 16.89 6.11 10.97
N GLU A 58 17.26 5.44 9.91
CA GLU A 58 18.44 5.72 9.11
C GLU A 58 18.17 6.66 7.93
N ILE A 59 16.93 7.13 7.75
CA ILE A 59 16.55 8.05 6.67
C ILE A 59 16.56 9.48 7.23
N PRO A 60 17.58 10.29 6.87
CA PRO A 60 17.59 11.68 7.28
C PRO A 60 16.38 12.42 6.73
N PHE A 61 15.78 13.29 7.56
CA PHE A 61 14.68 14.17 7.14
C PHE A 61 13.43 13.46 6.63
N ILE A 62 13.15 12.19 7.03
CA ILE A 62 11.97 11.45 6.60
C ILE A 62 10.67 12.24 6.82
N THR A 63 10.55 12.94 7.94
CA THR A 63 9.38 13.76 8.25
C THR A 63 9.23 14.92 7.26
N ASP A 64 10.34 15.59 6.90
CA ASP A 64 10.33 16.71 5.96
C ASP A 64 10.01 16.24 4.54
N LEU A 65 10.58 15.10 4.12
CA LEU A 65 10.24 14.46 2.84
C LEU A 65 8.76 14.15 2.73
N LEU A 66 8.15 13.61 3.78
CA LEU A 66 6.72 13.34 3.81
C LEU A 66 5.89 14.61 3.91
N GLN A 67 6.35 15.61 4.67
CA GLN A 67 5.67 16.90 4.76
C GLN A 67 5.61 17.61 3.39
N GLU A 68 6.63 17.44 2.56
CA GLU A 68 6.69 18.03 1.22
C GLU A 68 5.85 17.23 0.21
N ASN A 69 5.93 15.89 0.23
CA ASN A 69 5.37 15.05 -0.84
C ASN A 69 3.98 14.48 -0.51
N LEU A 70 3.69 14.18 0.77
CA LEU A 70 2.43 13.58 1.22
C LEU A 70 2.08 14.01 2.65
N PRO A 71 1.85 15.32 2.90
CA PRO A 71 1.67 15.85 4.28
C PRO A 71 0.49 15.24 5.03
N SER A 72 -0.50 14.73 4.33
CA SER A 72 -1.69 14.12 4.93
C SER A 72 -1.37 12.80 5.65
N VAL A 73 -0.36 12.05 5.21
CA VAL A 73 0.05 10.79 5.87
C VAL A 73 0.52 11.02 7.30
N LEU A 74 1.17 12.15 7.59
CA LEU A 74 1.63 12.50 8.92
C LEU A 74 0.51 12.74 9.93
N ARG A 75 -0.71 12.98 9.44
CA ARG A 75 -1.92 13.19 10.26
C ARG A 75 -2.74 11.92 10.47
N THR A 76 -2.31 10.80 9.92
CA THR A 76 -3.00 9.52 10.10
C THR A 76 -2.77 8.98 11.50
N THR A 77 -3.70 8.14 11.96
CA THR A 77 -3.57 7.44 13.23
C THR A 77 -2.90 6.09 12.99
N CYS A 78 -1.83 5.82 13.73
CA CYS A 78 -1.21 4.51 13.78
C CYS A 78 -1.77 3.72 14.97
N TYR A 79 -2.34 2.56 14.72
CA TYR A 79 -2.84 1.64 15.76
C TYR A 79 -1.79 0.56 16.04
N ASN A 80 -0.60 0.98 16.47
CA ASN A 80 0.45 0.11 16.96
C ASN A 80 0.36 -0.10 18.48
N ASP A 81 1.23 -0.94 19.03
CA ASP A 81 1.26 -1.26 20.46
C ASP A 81 1.53 -0.02 21.35
N LEU A 82 2.15 1.01 20.80
CA LEU A 82 2.49 2.26 21.51
C LEU A 82 1.39 3.33 21.37
N GLY A 83 0.46 3.20 20.41
CA GLY A 83 -0.62 4.15 20.17
C GLY A 83 -0.15 5.55 19.77
N LEU A 84 1.02 5.66 19.16
CA LEU A 84 1.63 6.95 18.77
C LEU A 84 0.99 7.48 17.49
N PRO A 85 0.84 8.81 17.35
CA PRO A 85 0.49 9.42 16.07
C PRO A 85 1.58 9.14 15.03
N PHE A 86 1.20 8.96 13.76
CA PHE A 86 2.15 8.54 12.73
C PHE A 86 3.31 9.53 12.51
N HIS A 87 3.10 10.83 12.70
CA HIS A 87 4.19 11.82 12.60
C HIS A 87 5.30 11.61 13.65
N VAL A 88 5.02 10.91 14.76
CA VAL A 88 6.02 10.50 15.75
C VAL A 88 6.61 9.15 15.36
N GLU A 89 5.74 8.21 15.04
CA GLU A 89 6.08 6.82 14.68
C GLU A 89 7.03 6.75 13.48
N VAL A 90 6.79 7.57 12.46
CA VAL A 90 7.54 7.56 11.20
C VAL A 90 9.05 7.85 11.36
N ARG A 91 9.48 8.38 12.50
CA ARG A 91 10.90 8.64 12.78
C ARG A 91 11.68 7.37 13.10
N ASN A 92 10.99 6.32 13.52
CA ASN A 92 11.60 5.05 13.87
C ASN A 92 10.59 3.92 13.69
N THR A 93 10.31 3.61 12.43
CA THR A 93 9.43 2.50 12.05
C THR A 93 10.04 1.69 10.91
N GLU A 94 9.54 0.49 10.70
CA GLU A 94 10.00 -0.35 9.60
C GLU A 94 9.51 0.15 8.25
N ILE A 95 10.33 -0.06 7.21
CA ILE A 95 10.05 0.38 5.83
C ILE A 95 8.73 -0.20 5.30
N GLY A 96 8.41 -1.47 5.62
CA GLY A 96 7.14 -2.06 5.22
C GLY A 96 5.92 -1.38 5.87
N HIS A 97 6.05 -0.90 7.10
CA HIS A 97 5.01 -0.15 7.80
C HIS A 97 4.84 1.26 7.22
N LEU A 98 5.95 1.93 6.91
CA LEU A 98 5.92 3.20 6.17
C LEU A 98 5.22 3.03 4.82
N PHE A 99 5.57 1.99 4.05
CA PHE A 99 4.93 1.67 2.78
C PHE A 99 3.41 1.51 2.94
N GLU A 100 2.96 0.79 3.97
CA GLU A 100 1.54 0.60 4.27
C GLU A 100 0.82 1.95 4.46
N HIS A 101 1.35 2.83 5.32
CA HIS A 101 0.72 4.13 5.59
C HIS A 101 0.64 5.02 4.35
N ILE A 102 1.70 5.07 3.54
CA ILE A 102 1.70 5.81 2.27
C ILE A 102 0.64 5.25 1.31
N LEU A 103 0.57 3.92 1.18
CA LEU A 103 -0.40 3.27 0.30
C LEU A 103 -1.85 3.51 0.74
N LEU A 104 -2.13 3.42 2.05
CA LEU A 104 -3.45 3.71 2.61
C LEU A 104 -3.87 5.16 2.33
N GLU A 105 -2.96 6.11 2.47
CA GLU A 105 -3.24 7.52 2.20
C GLU A 105 -3.56 7.75 0.72
N TYR A 106 -2.78 7.18 -0.21
CA TYR A 106 -3.08 7.29 -1.64
C TYR A 106 -4.38 6.57 -2.04
N LEU A 107 -4.72 5.44 -1.40
CA LEU A 107 -6.02 4.80 -1.60
C LEU A 107 -7.16 5.73 -1.19
N CYS A 108 -7.07 6.39 -0.04
CA CYS A 108 -8.05 7.36 0.43
C CYS A 108 -8.18 8.54 -0.53
N GLN A 109 -7.05 9.13 -0.96
CA GLN A 109 -7.05 10.25 -1.92
C GLN A 109 -7.64 9.86 -3.27
N ASN A 110 -7.29 8.68 -3.80
CA ASN A 110 -7.82 8.19 -5.07
C ASN A 110 -9.33 7.92 -4.99
N LYS A 111 -9.82 7.39 -3.87
CA LYS A 111 -11.26 7.17 -3.64
C LYS A 111 -12.03 8.48 -3.62
N ILE A 112 -11.50 9.50 -2.94
CA ILE A 112 -12.09 10.83 -2.87
C ILE A 112 -12.06 11.52 -4.24
N ARG A 113 -10.96 11.43 -4.99
CA ARG A 113 -10.87 11.95 -6.37
C ARG A 113 -11.90 11.34 -7.31
N LYS A 114 -12.31 10.09 -7.07
CA LYS A 114 -13.40 9.42 -7.81
C LYS A 114 -14.81 9.79 -7.32
N GLY A 115 -14.93 10.80 -6.48
CA GLY A 115 -16.23 11.35 -6.06
C GLY A 115 -16.77 10.78 -4.76
N ALA A 116 -16.04 9.93 -4.05
CA ALA A 116 -16.48 9.50 -2.72
C ALA A 116 -16.40 10.67 -1.72
N LYS A 117 -17.46 10.86 -0.95
CA LYS A 117 -17.50 11.89 0.10
C LYS A 117 -16.53 11.61 1.24
N ARG A 118 -16.26 10.35 1.51
CA ARG A 118 -15.34 9.85 2.53
C ARG A 118 -14.66 8.59 2.02
N ALA A 119 -13.44 8.35 2.48
CA ALA A 119 -12.71 7.11 2.24
C ALA A 119 -12.07 6.66 3.55
N THR A 120 -12.11 5.37 3.81
CA THR A 120 -11.45 4.75 4.95
C THR A 120 -10.95 3.39 4.50
N PHE A 121 -9.66 3.18 4.62
CA PHE A 121 -9.01 1.90 4.45
C PHE A 121 -8.19 1.62 5.70
N ALA A 122 -8.09 0.36 6.06
CA ALA A 122 -7.24 -0.10 7.16
C ALA A 122 -6.19 -1.07 6.64
N GLY A 123 -5.04 -1.05 7.26
CA GLY A 123 -3.95 -1.95 6.95
C GLY A 123 -3.35 -2.56 8.21
N ARG A 124 -2.51 -3.56 7.99
CA ARG A 124 -1.69 -4.17 9.02
C ARG A 124 -0.45 -4.75 8.39
N THR A 125 0.71 -4.30 8.84
CA THR A 125 2.02 -4.85 8.47
C THR A 125 2.52 -5.78 9.55
N LYS A 126 3.06 -6.94 9.14
CA LYS A 126 3.71 -7.93 9.99
C LYS A 126 5.03 -8.36 9.38
N TRP A 127 5.98 -8.74 10.23
CA TRP A 127 7.23 -9.36 9.85
C TRP A 127 7.67 -10.33 10.94
N ASN A 128 8.40 -11.38 10.56
CA ASN A 128 8.99 -12.32 11.49
C ASN A 128 10.28 -12.88 10.90
N TRP A 129 11.36 -12.17 11.03
CA TRP A 129 12.66 -12.52 10.43
C TRP A 129 13.38 -13.70 11.12
N VAL A 130 12.72 -14.36 12.09
CA VAL A 130 13.14 -15.69 12.59
C VAL A 130 12.67 -16.78 11.62
N ARG A 131 11.52 -16.56 10.94
CA ARG A 131 10.89 -17.53 10.03
C ARG A 131 10.94 -17.11 8.58
N ASP A 132 10.89 -15.80 8.31
CA ASP A 132 10.95 -15.20 7.00
C ASP A 132 12.34 -14.64 6.70
N PRO A 133 12.74 -14.48 5.43
CA PRO A 133 13.93 -13.72 5.07
C PRO A 133 13.92 -12.33 5.70
N MET A 134 15.10 -11.84 6.08
CA MET A 134 15.24 -10.47 6.55
C MET A 134 14.79 -9.49 5.47
N GLY A 135 14.02 -8.46 5.87
CA GLY A 135 13.44 -7.49 4.95
C GLY A 135 12.12 -7.92 4.33
N ARG A 136 11.57 -9.09 4.66
CA ARG A 136 10.23 -9.49 4.23
C ARG A 136 9.15 -8.96 5.14
N PHE A 137 8.14 -8.32 4.52
CA PHE A 137 6.96 -7.81 5.19
C PHE A 137 5.68 -8.39 4.57
N HIS A 138 4.70 -8.67 5.43
CA HIS A 138 3.36 -9.11 5.04
C HIS A 138 2.36 -8.01 5.36
N ILE A 139 1.84 -7.36 4.32
CA ILE A 139 0.94 -6.21 4.42
C ILE A 139 -0.46 -6.67 4.03
N HIS A 140 -1.44 -6.42 4.88
CA HIS A 140 -2.84 -6.75 4.68
C HIS A 140 -3.67 -5.48 4.67
N LEU A 141 -4.47 -5.28 3.61
CA LEU A 141 -5.28 -4.08 3.42
C LEU A 141 -6.75 -4.45 3.30
N THR A 142 -7.66 -3.60 3.79
CA THR A 142 -9.10 -3.72 3.60
C THR A 142 -9.57 -3.21 2.22
N CYS A 143 -8.69 -3.16 1.25
CA CYS A 143 -8.93 -2.82 -0.13
C CYS A 143 -9.12 -4.12 -0.93
N GLY A 144 -10.28 -4.34 -1.52
CA GLY A 144 -10.60 -5.55 -2.27
C GLY A 144 -10.79 -5.30 -3.76
N ARG A 145 -11.29 -6.33 -4.50
CA ARG A 145 -11.51 -6.23 -5.95
C ARG A 145 -12.41 -5.08 -6.39
N ARG A 146 -13.33 -4.62 -5.52
CA ARG A 146 -14.18 -3.46 -5.81
C ARG A 146 -13.40 -2.14 -5.90
N ASP A 147 -12.20 -2.12 -5.37
CA ASP A 147 -11.31 -0.96 -5.34
C ASP A 147 -10.08 -1.15 -6.25
N ALA A 148 -10.13 -2.13 -7.19
CA ALA A 148 -9.01 -2.44 -8.09
C ALA A 148 -8.59 -1.21 -8.92
N ASP A 149 -9.56 -0.41 -9.32
CA ASP A 149 -9.41 0.78 -10.13
C ASP A 149 -8.73 1.96 -9.40
N ILE A 150 -8.62 1.91 -8.08
CA ILE A 150 -7.85 2.87 -7.27
C ILE A 150 -6.58 2.25 -6.69
N LEU A 151 -6.49 0.93 -6.59
CA LEU A 151 -5.32 0.24 -6.04
C LEU A 151 -4.10 0.41 -6.94
N SER A 152 -4.25 0.18 -8.26
CA SER A 152 -3.12 0.31 -9.20
C SER A 152 -2.49 1.70 -9.16
N PRO A 153 -3.24 2.81 -9.33
CA PRO A 153 -2.65 4.14 -9.25
C PRO A 153 -2.11 4.47 -7.85
N ALA A 154 -2.71 3.96 -6.77
CA ALA A 154 -2.17 4.16 -5.42
C ALA A 154 -0.82 3.44 -5.23
N LEU A 155 -0.67 2.23 -5.77
CA LEU A 155 0.59 1.50 -5.76
C LEU A 155 1.68 2.24 -6.55
N GLU A 156 1.37 2.73 -7.74
CA GLU A 156 2.31 3.51 -8.57
C GLU A 156 2.79 4.77 -7.84
N GLN A 157 1.87 5.52 -7.22
CA GLN A 157 2.19 6.70 -6.42
C GLN A 157 3.05 6.33 -5.19
N THR A 158 2.71 5.23 -4.51
CA THR A 158 3.47 4.73 -3.36
C THR A 158 4.88 4.33 -3.77
N VAL A 159 5.03 3.57 -4.85
CA VAL A 159 6.34 3.17 -5.38
C VAL A 159 7.18 4.39 -5.75
N SER A 160 6.59 5.38 -6.41
CA SER A 160 7.28 6.61 -6.79
C SER A 160 7.78 7.37 -5.57
N LEU A 161 6.95 7.53 -4.53
CA LEU A 161 7.38 8.20 -3.30
C LEU A 161 8.43 7.38 -2.53
N MET A 162 8.29 6.06 -2.48
CA MET A 162 9.30 5.20 -1.85
C MET A 162 10.67 5.27 -2.55
N LYS A 163 10.71 5.43 -3.87
CA LYS A 163 11.97 5.66 -4.61
C LYS A 163 12.66 6.93 -4.14
N ILE A 164 11.91 8.03 -3.96
CA ILE A 164 12.45 9.29 -3.45
C ILE A 164 12.98 9.10 -2.02
N ILE A 165 12.17 8.50 -1.14
CA ILE A 165 12.52 8.29 0.27
C ILE A 165 13.76 7.41 0.43
N LEU A 166 13.90 6.36 -0.38
CA LEU A 166 15.03 5.43 -0.33
C LEU A 166 16.25 5.92 -1.13
N GLY A 167 16.20 7.14 -1.68
CA GLY A 167 17.34 7.79 -2.34
C GLY A 167 17.66 7.28 -3.75
N TYR A 168 16.73 6.57 -4.39
CA TYR A 168 16.93 6.08 -5.76
C TYR A 168 16.92 7.23 -6.79
N ASP A 169 16.05 8.21 -6.61
CA ASP A 169 16.01 9.44 -7.41
C ASP A 169 16.88 10.52 -6.77
N SER A 170 18.20 10.26 -6.68
CA SER A 170 19.18 11.24 -6.17
C SER A 170 19.49 12.35 -7.17
N LYS A 171 18.50 12.90 -7.85
CA LYS A 171 18.56 14.28 -8.35
C LYS A 171 18.19 15.17 -7.17
N PRO A 172 19.07 16.08 -6.74
CA PRO A 172 18.73 17.01 -5.67
C PRO A 172 17.49 17.79 -6.08
N LEU A 173 16.42 17.64 -5.33
CA LEU A 173 15.14 18.38 -5.48
C LEU A 173 15.31 19.86 -5.10
N PHE A 174 16.47 20.45 -5.40
CA PHE A 174 16.79 21.86 -5.12
C PHE A 174 16.37 22.82 -6.23
N LEU A 175 15.61 22.42 -7.23
CA LEU A 175 15.16 23.32 -8.29
C LEU A 175 13.74 22.99 -8.76
N LEU A 176 12.76 23.17 -7.89
CA LEU A 176 11.42 23.55 -8.33
C LEU A 176 10.97 24.73 -7.48
N ASN A 177 11.47 25.91 -7.88
CA ASN A 177 11.01 27.20 -7.42
C ASN A 177 9.48 27.34 -7.60
N THR A 178 8.84 27.67 -6.49
CA THR A 178 7.78 28.68 -6.38
C THR A 178 7.09 29.05 -7.67
N THR A 179 5.88 28.56 -7.88
CA THR A 179 4.80 29.41 -8.38
C THR A 179 3.48 28.96 -7.74
N THR A 180 2.99 29.85 -6.96
CA THR A 180 1.71 30.08 -6.33
C THR A 180 0.51 29.41 -7.00
N ALA A 181 -0.25 28.65 -6.23
CA ALA A 181 -1.70 28.65 -6.33
C ALA A 181 -2.31 28.37 -4.95
N GLN A 182 -2.55 29.44 -4.21
CA GLN A 182 -3.53 29.44 -3.12
C GLN A 182 -4.90 29.26 -3.74
N ASN A 183 -5.59 28.18 -3.40
CA ASN A 183 -7.05 28.15 -3.40
C ASN A 183 -7.51 27.25 -2.26
N GLY A 184 -8.27 27.90 -1.37
CA GLY A 184 -8.74 27.38 -0.13
C GLY A 184 -9.63 26.14 -0.28
N LEU A 185 -9.33 25.15 0.52
CA LEU A 185 -10.22 24.05 0.81
C LEU A 185 -10.53 24.04 2.31
N LYS A 186 -11.81 24.26 2.57
CA LYS A 186 -12.42 24.25 3.90
C LYS A 186 -12.14 22.94 4.63
N ASN A 187 -11.82 23.08 5.93
CA ASN A 187 -11.61 22.01 6.89
C ASN A 187 -12.74 20.98 6.87
N GLY A 188 -12.44 19.77 6.42
CA GLY A 188 -13.23 18.58 6.66
C GLY A 188 -12.33 17.56 7.34
N GLU A 189 -12.64 17.18 8.55
CA GLU A 189 -11.96 16.11 9.28
C GLU A 189 -11.94 14.84 8.42
N ARG A 190 -10.75 14.39 8.08
CA ARG A 190 -10.52 13.14 7.36
C ARG A 190 -9.84 12.17 8.32
N ARG A 191 -10.49 11.03 8.55
CA ARG A 191 -9.86 9.85 9.15
C ARG A 191 -9.52 8.92 8.00
N CYS A 192 -8.25 8.67 7.78
CA CYS A 192 -7.71 7.51 7.08
C CYS A 192 -7.08 6.57 8.07
#